data_5353ca445c0f98aadb41061d82a53967
#
_entry.id   5353ca445c0f98aadb41061d82a53967
#
_cell.length_a   1.000
_cell.length_b   1.000
_cell.length_c   1.000
_cell.angle_alpha   90.00
_cell.angle_beta   90.00
_cell.angle_gamma   90.00
#
_symmetry.space_group_name_H-M   'P 1'
#
loop_
_entity.id
_entity.type
_entity.pdbx_description
1 polymer ?
#
loop_
_entity_poly.entity_id
_entity_poly.type
_entity_poly.pdbx_seq_one_letter_code
_entity_poly.pdbx_strand_id
1 'polypeptide(L)'
;MYILTGSQNLQLMEAVDQSLAGRVGLLHLLPFSRQEMKDGGIFPESTDAKLLNGCYPRLYDKGISPTDYYPNYINTYVERDVRNIKDITDLGKFTRFLKLLRGKNRTASEQVFTGK
;
A
#
# COMPACT_ATOMS: atom_id res chain seq x y z
N MET A 1 11.71 7.36 26.71
CA MET A 1 10.65 7.01 25.77
C MET A 1 11.28 6.25 24.62
N TYR A 2 10.75 5.08 24.26
CA TYR A 2 11.24 4.28 23.15
C TYR A 2 10.19 4.32 22.02
N ILE A 3 10.64 4.38 20.78
CA ILE A 3 9.80 4.31 19.58
C ILE A 3 10.20 3.03 18.84
N LEU A 4 9.25 2.11 18.68
CA LEU A 4 9.41 0.89 17.91
C LEU A 4 8.65 1.07 16.60
N THR A 5 9.30 0.79 15.47
CA THR A 5 8.68 0.87 14.15
C THR A 5 8.77 -0.47 13.45
N GLY A 6 7.74 -0.83 12.71
CA GLY A 6 7.72 -2.06 11.92
C GLY A 6 6.58 -2.06 10.92
N SER A 7 6.74 -2.79 9.83
CA SER A 7 5.71 -2.99 8.81
C SER A 7 4.88 -4.25 9.05
N GLN A 8 5.30 -5.13 9.97
CA GLN A 8 4.60 -6.37 10.30
C GLN A 8 3.65 -6.13 11.47
N ASN A 9 2.46 -5.63 11.16
CA ASN A 9 1.48 -5.22 12.15
C ASN A 9 1.02 -6.37 13.05
N LEU A 10 0.83 -7.57 12.50
CA LEU A 10 0.35 -8.73 13.25
C LEU A 10 1.36 -9.26 14.25
N GLN A 11 2.64 -9.38 13.87
CA GLN A 11 3.69 -9.85 14.79
C GLN A 11 4.01 -8.82 15.87
N LEU A 12 3.94 -7.53 15.53
CA LEU A 12 4.12 -6.46 16.51
C LEU A 12 2.98 -6.44 17.53
N MET A 13 1.75 -6.65 17.09
CA MET A 13 0.58 -6.74 17.98
C MET A 13 0.68 -7.94 18.92
N GLU A 14 1.05 -9.09 18.44
CA GLU A 14 1.21 -10.31 19.25
C GLU A 14 2.30 -10.14 20.33
N ALA A 15 3.41 -9.50 19.98
CA ALA A 15 4.48 -9.19 20.95
C ALA A 15 4.08 -8.11 21.97
N VAL A 16 3.28 -7.14 21.58
CA VAL A 16 2.76 -6.07 22.44
C VAL A 16 1.73 -6.61 23.43
N ASP A 17 0.81 -7.46 22.98
CA ASP A 17 -0.23 -8.04 23.84
C ASP A 17 0.35 -8.92 24.96
N GLN A 18 1.46 -9.61 24.68
CA GLN A 18 2.09 -10.49 25.65
C GLN A 18 2.90 -9.76 26.75
N SER A 19 3.50 -8.61 26.46
CA SER A 19 4.46 -8.00 27.40
C SER A 19 4.24 -6.51 27.69
N LEU A 20 3.54 -5.77 26.82
CA LEU A 20 3.42 -4.32 26.90
C LEU A 20 1.98 -3.81 27.06
N ALA A 21 1.03 -4.67 27.35
CA ALA A 21 -0.37 -4.30 27.52
C ALA A 21 -0.54 -3.14 28.52
N GLY A 22 -1.21 -2.08 28.10
CA GLY A 22 -1.46 -0.88 28.90
C GLY A 22 -0.26 0.07 29.07
N ARG A 23 0.90 -0.21 28.46
CA ARG A 23 2.13 0.61 28.57
C ARG A 23 2.63 1.17 27.25
N VAL A 24 1.90 0.92 26.15
CA VAL A 24 2.29 1.33 24.80
C VAL A 24 1.15 2.05 24.11
N GLY A 25 1.48 3.11 23.35
CA GLY A 25 0.57 3.75 22.42
C GLY A 25 0.86 3.22 20.99
N LEU A 26 -0.16 2.74 20.31
CA LEU A 26 -0.05 2.26 18.93
C LEU A 26 -0.45 3.38 17.97
N LEU A 27 0.42 3.64 17.00
CA LEU A 27 0.18 4.60 15.93
C LEU A 27 0.28 3.88 14.58
N HIS A 28 -0.72 4.06 13.74
CA HIS A 28 -0.75 3.52 12.38
C HIS A 28 -0.45 4.63 11.39
N LEU A 29 0.66 4.49 10.66
CA LEU A 29 0.98 5.39 9.55
C LEU A 29 0.37 4.81 8.27
N LEU A 30 -0.59 5.53 7.73
CA LEU A 30 -1.23 5.21 6.44
C LEU A 30 -0.52 5.93 5.29
N PRO A 31 -0.73 5.53 4.04
CA PRO A 31 -0.40 6.36 2.89
C PRO A 31 -0.99 7.76 3.02
N PHE A 32 -0.44 8.72 2.30
CA PHE A 32 -0.95 10.10 2.33
C PHE A 32 -2.44 10.17 2.03
N SER A 33 -3.17 10.91 2.84
CA SER A 33 -4.52 11.31 2.52
C SER A 33 -4.51 12.37 1.41
N ARG A 34 -5.66 12.53 0.74
CA ARG A 34 -5.82 13.59 -0.27
C ARG A 34 -5.57 14.99 0.31
N GLN A 35 -5.96 15.21 1.56
CA GLN A 35 -5.78 16.52 2.20
C GLN A 35 -4.31 16.80 2.48
N GLU A 36 -3.58 15.85 3.06
CA GLU A 36 -2.14 15.99 3.30
C GLU A 36 -1.37 16.26 2.01
N MET A 37 -1.72 15.58 0.92
CA MET A 37 -1.09 15.81 -0.38
C MET A 37 -1.35 17.21 -0.93
N LYS A 38 -2.55 17.75 -0.72
CA LYS A 38 -2.89 19.13 -1.11
C LYS A 38 -2.13 20.15 -0.27
N ASP A 39 -2.13 19.96 1.04
CA ASP A 39 -1.47 20.85 1.97
C ASP A 39 0.06 20.85 1.75
N GLY A 40 0.62 19.73 1.38
CA GLY A 40 2.00 19.56 0.98
C GLY A 40 2.35 20.02 -0.44
N GLY A 41 1.37 20.45 -1.25
CA GLY A 41 1.59 20.90 -2.63
C GLY A 41 2.04 19.80 -3.61
N ILE A 42 1.83 18.53 -3.24
CA ILE A 42 2.24 17.35 -4.03
C ILE A 42 1.06 16.62 -4.69
N PHE A 43 -0.14 17.17 -4.59
CA PHE A 43 -1.33 16.54 -5.14
C PHE A 43 -1.35 16.65 -6.67
N PRO A 44 -1.32 15.53 -7.42
CA PRO A 44 -1.31 15.57 -8.89
C PRO A 44 -2.58 16.23 -9.45
N GLU A 45 -2.44 17.00 -10.52
CA GLU A 45 -3.57 17.71 -11.13
C GLU A 45 -4.48 16.76 -11.91
N SER A 46 -3.90 15.92 -12.77
CA SER A 46 -4.70 15.02 -13.62
C SER A 46 -5.16 13.77 -12.86
N THR A 47 -6.30 13.24 -13.26
CA THR A 47 -6.84 11.98 -12.70
C THR A 47 -5.94 10.80 -12.99
N ASP A 48 -5.37 10.74 -14.18
CA ASP A 48 -4.47 9.65 -14.58
C ASP A 48 -3.18 9.66 -13.73
N ALA A 49 -2.61 10.84 -13.47
CA ALA A 49 -1.47 10.96 -12.57
C ALA A 49 -1.80 10.55 -11.13
N LYS A 50 -3.01 10.87 -10.63
CA LYS A 50 -3.47 10.42 -9.31
C LYS A 50 -3.55 8.89 -9.22
N LEU A 51 -4.11 8.25 -10.24
CA LEU A 51 -4.24 6.80 -10.31
C LEU A 51 -2.89 6.10 -10.47
N LEU A 52 -1.98 6.69 -11.26
CA LEU A 52 -0.66 6.13 -11.49
C LEU A 52 0.26 6.27 -10.28
N ASN A 53 0.32 7.46 -9.69
CA ASN A 53 1.24 7.75 -8.58
C ASN A 53 0.73 7.17 -7.26
N GLY A 54 -0.60 7.14 -7.04
CA GLY A 54 -1.15 6.73 -5.75
C GLY A 54 -0.74 7.68 -4.63
N CYS A 55 -0.72 7.18 -3.39
CA CYS A 55 -0.52 7.98 -2.19
C CYS A 55 0.69 7.54 -1.35
N TYR A 56 1.60 6.73 -1.89
CA TYR A 56 2.77 6.26 -1.14
C TYR A 56 3.81 7.35 -0.99
N PRO A 57 4.21 7.73 0.25
CA PRO A 57 5.13 8.85 0.51
C PRO A 57 6.45 8.75 -0.25
N ARG A 58 6.98 7.54 -0.40
CA ARG A 58 8.28 7.31 -1.04
C ARG A 58 8.36 7.73 -2.50
N LEU A 59 7.24 7.73 -3.21
CA LEU A 59 7.17 8.22 -4.60
C LEU A 59 7.44 9.72 -4.67
N TYR A 60 6.96 10.45 -3.66
CA TYR A 60 7.07 11.91 -3.61
C TYR A 60 8.38 12.39 -2.97
N ASP A 61 8.85 11.70 -1.93
CA ASP A 61 10.10 12.03 -1.23
C ASP A 61 11.34 11.77 -2.10
N LYS A 62 11.37 10.65 -2.84
CA LYS A 62 12.53 10.25 -3.64
C LYS A 62 12.39 10.50 -5.14
N GLY A 63 11.24 10.97 -5.61
CA GLY A 63 10.99 11.18 -7.03
C GLY A 63 11.12 9.90 -7.87
N ILE A 64 10.81 8.74 -7.27
CA ILE A 64 10.91 7.45 -7.96
C ILE A 64 9.73 7.32 -8.93
N SER A 65 10.02 6.86 -10.15
CA SER A 65 8.95 6.56 -11.11
C SER A 65 8.00 5.50 -10.56
N PRO A 66 6.66 5.71 -10.65
CA PRO A 66 5.69 4.70 -10.26
C PRO A 66 5.87 3.36 -11.00
N THR A 67 6.33 3.41 -12.24
CA THR A 67 6.60 2.22 -13.06
C THR A 67 7.76 1.37 -12.54
N ASP A 68 8.70 1.98 -11.84
CA ASP A 68 9.81 1.28 -11.20
C ASP A 68 9.47 0.89 -9.76
N TYR A 69 8.76 1.77 -9.06
CA TYR A 69 8.40 1.56 -7.66
C TYR A 69 7.45 0.39 -7.46
N TYR A 70 6.33 0.36 -8.19
CA TYR A 70 5.28 -0.62 -7.91
C TYR A 70 5.65 -2.08 -8.21
N PRO A 71 6.38 -2.42 -9.29
CA PRO A 71 6.83 -3.80 -9.48
C PRO A 71 7.73 -4.28 -8.34
N ASN A 72 8.67 -3.43 -7.91
CA ASN A 72 9.57 -3.75 -6.80
C ASN A 72 8.81 -3.87 -5.46
N TYR A 73 7.86 -2.97 -5.21
CA TYR A 73 7.02 -3.03 -4.03
C TYR A 73 6.19 -4.32 -3.97
N ILE A 74 5.54 -4.69 -5.09
CA ILE A 74 4.74 -5.92 -5.16
C ILE A 74 5.61 -7.15 -4.91
N ASN A 75 6.78 -7.24 -5.54
CA ASN A 75 7.67 -8.37 -5.36
C ASN A 75 8.13 -8.50 -3.90
N THR A 76 8.57 -7.40 -3.30
CA THR A 76 9.02 -7.41 -1.90
C THR A 76 7.87 -7.64 -0.92
N TYR A 77 6.68 -7.09 -1.17
CA TYR A 77 5.48 -7.32 -0.37
C TYR A 77 5.02 -8.78 -0.46
N VAL A 78 4.95 -9.34 -1.67
CA VAL A 78 4.53 -10.73 -1.85
C VAL A 78 5.52 -11.69 -1.20
N GLU A 79 6.81 -11.44 -1.36
CA GLU A 79 7.82 -12.32 -0.77
C GLU A 79 7.85 -12.25 0.76
N ARG A 80 7.72 -11.07 1.33
CA ARG A 80 7.89 -10.88 2.76
C ARG A 80 6.60 -11.05 3.56
N ASP A 81 5.54 -10.36 3.16
CA ASP A 81 4.34 -10.23 3.99
C ASP A 81 3.31 -11.31 3.65
N VAL A 82 3.11 -11.59 2.36
CA VAL A 82 2.13 -12.61 1.93
C VAL A 82 2.59 -14.01 2.25
N ARG A 83 3.90 -14.29 2.16
CA ARG A 83 4.46 -15.60 2.52
C ARG A 83 4.22 -15.97 3.98
N ASN A 84 4.09 -14.97 4.87
CA ASN A 84 3.82 -15.19 6.29
C ASN A 84 2.33 -15.39 6.62
N ILE A 85 1.44 -15.20 5.64
CA ILE A 85 0.01 -15.48 5.82
C ILE A 85 -0.21 -16.99 5.63
N LYS A 86 -0.58 -17.68 6.70
CA LYS A 86 -0.68 -19.16 6.75
C LYS A 86 -1.56 -19.78 5.65
N ASP A 87 -2.55 -19.05 5.15
CA ASP A 87 -3.51 -19.56 4.17
C ASP A 87 -3.07 -19.35 2.71
N ILE A 88 -1.98 -18.64 2.46
CA ILE A 88 -1.49 -18.39 1.08
C ILE A 88 -0.24 -19.25 0.83
N THR A 89 -0.47 -20.43 0.29
CA THR A 89 0.59 -21.40 -0.04
C THR A 89 1.21 -21.19 -1.42
N ASP A 90 0.48 -20.57 -2.36
CA ASP A 90 0.90 -20.37 -3.75
C ASP A 90 1.00 -18.86 -4.07
N LEU A 91 2.21 -18.32 -3.96
CA LEU A 91 2.51 -16.92 -4.28
C LEU A 91 2.31 -16.58 -5.76
N GLY A 92 2.47 -17.55 -6.65
CA GLY A 92 2.23 -17.38 -8.09
C GLY A 92 0.77 -17.10 -8.38
N LYS A 93 -0.14 -17.88 -7.77
CA LYS A 93 -1.59 -17.65 -7.87
C LYS A 93 -1.99 -16.32 -7.26
N PHE A 94 -1.42 -15.94 -6.13
CA PHE A 94 -1.69 -14.64 -5.50
C PHE A 94 -1.25 -13.47 -6.39
N THR A 95 -0.05 -13.53 -6.96
CA THR A 95 0.42 -12.50 -7.90
C THR A 95 -0.46 -12.41 -9.15
N ARG A 96 -0.93 -13.55 -9.66
CA ARG A 96 -1.87 -13.60 -10.78
C ARG A 96 -3.22 -12.98 -10.42
N PHE A 97 -3.70 -13.22 -9.23
CA PHE A 97 -4.92 -12.62 -8.69
C PHE A 97 -4.80 -11.09 -8.64
N LEU A 98 -3.70 -10.54 -8.14
CA LEU A 98 -3.46 -9.08 -8.13
C LEU A 98 -3.48 -8.48 -9.55
N LYS A 99 -2.88 -9.18 -10.53
CA LYS A 99 -2.91 -8.74 -11.92
C LYS A 99 -4.33 -8.75 -12.52
N LEU A 100 -5.14 -9.73 -12.17
CA LEU A 100 -6.54 -9.82 -12.61
C LEU A 100 -7.42 -8.72 -12.00
N LEU A 101 -7.22 -8.36 -10.74
CA LEU A 101 -7.92 -7.25 -10.10
C LEU A 101 -7.66 -5.92 -10.84
N ARG A 102 -6.41 -5.69 -11.26
CA ARG A 102 -6.05 -4.52 -12.06
C ARG A 102 -6.81 -4.47 -13.40
N GLY A 103 -6.96 -5.61 -14.08
CA GLY A 103 -7.68 -5.71 -15.36
C GLY A 103 -9.17 -5.41 -15.23
N LYS A 104 -9.83 -5.91 -14.17
CA LYS A 104 -11.27 -5.65 -13.94
C LYS A 104 -11.58 -4.17 -13.69
N ASN A 105 -10.74 -3.47 -12.94
CA ASN A 105 -10.95 -2.04 -12.69
C ASN A 105 -10.82 -1.18 -13.95
N ARG A 106 -10.03 -1.60 -14.93
CA ARG A 106 -9.88 -0.91 -16.21
C ARG A 106 -11.17 -0.98 -17.05
N THR A 107 -11.81 -2.14 -17.09
CA THR A 107 -13.07 -2.34 -17.83
C THR A 107 -14.23 -1.59 -17.19
N ALA A 108 -14.28 -1.49 -15.87
CA ALA A 108 -15.29 -0.74 -15.14
C ALA A 108 -15.17 0.79 -15.36
N SER A 109 -13.94 1.32 -15.41
CA SER A 109 -13.74 2.74 -15.69
C SER A 109 -14.08 3.14 -17.13
N GLU A 110 -13.85 2.27 -18.11
CA GLU A 110 -14.23 2.51 -19.50
C GLU A 110 -15.76 2.53 -19.68
N GLN A 111 -16.50 1.70 -18.93
CA GLN A 111 -17.98 1.69 -18.99
C GLN A 111 -18.62 2.92 -18.36
N VAL A 112 -18.01 3.52 -17.36
CA VAL A 112 -18.53 4.76 -16.72
C VAL A 112 -18.32 5.97 -17.63
N PHE A 113 -17.30 5.98 -18.49
CA PHE A 113 -17.03 7.10 -19.41
C PHE A 113 -17.82 7.05 -20.73
N THR A 114 -18.43 5.93 -21.09
CA THR A 114 -19.22 5.77 -22.34
C THR A 114 -20.72 5.80 -22.10
N GLY A 115 -21.19 5.96 -20.88
CA GLY A 115 -22.59 6.15 -20.52
C GLY A 115 -23.03 7.60 -20.77
N LYS A 116 -23.52 7.86 -21.96
CA LYS A 116 -24.40 9.00 -22.27
C LYS A 116 -25.79 8.71 -21.72
#